data_6f3773d5f8a266e3b9e8205ede56f1a9
#
_entry.id   6f3773d5f8a266e3b9e8205ede56f1a9
#
_cell.length_a   1.000
_cell.length_b   1.000
_cell.length_c   1.000
_cell.angle_alpha   90.00
_cell.angle_beta   90.00
_cell.angle_gamma   90.00
#
_symmetry.space_group_name_H-M   'P 1'
#
loop_
_entity.id
_entity.type
_entity.pdbx_description
1 polymer ?
#
loop_
_entity_poly.entity_id
_entity_poly.type
_entity_poly.pdbx_seq_one_letter_code
_entity_poly.pdbx_strand_id
1 'polypeptide(L)'
;MNDNKMITQSRIIEEYGWTKSLISKFLPDPVLKANPHYRKAAPMRLWDEDTVKQVMTTSEFQDAMEKANKRKKSASKAVETKYSNMNHSVQLFIDSITIKVLSDEELKTKALKAKQEWYQCHPCSLNGDWIDEPYIKNAYTANEETINRWIVNYIRHNLVSYDNFLGSIDGKVGSVEAYPEVKIAVLEKIANTYPKYKDECERQIFFVDFNADR
;
A
#
# COMPACT_ATOMS: atom_id res chain seq x y z
N MET A 1 17.97 26.07 43.80
CA MET A 1 17.14 24.89 43.44
C MET A 1 17.46 24.58 41.98
N ASN A 2 18.10 23.45 41.73
CA ASN A 2 18.33 23.03 40.35
C ASN A 2 16.98 22.71 39.76
N ASP A 3 16.51 23.51 38.80
CA ASP A 3 15.35 23.16 37.97
C ASP A 3 15.75 21.98 37.10
N ASN A 4 15.59 20.76 37.65
CA ASN A 4 15.84 19.53 36.88
C ASN A 4 14.93 19.55 35.63
N LYS A 5 15.57 19.64 34.49
CA LYS A 5 14.87 19.70 33.21
C LYS A 5 14.21 18.35 32.91
N MET A 6 12.87 18.33 32.96
CA MET A 6 12.07 17.14 32.68
C MET A 6 11.88 16.93 31.20
N ILE A 7 12.10 15.72 30.70
CA ILE A 7 11.95 15.37 29.30
C ILE A 7 10.91 14.24 29.08
N THR A 8 10.23 14.25 27.95
CA THR A 8 9.19 13.27 27.61
C THR A 8 9.79 11.99 27.03
N GLN A 9 9.02 10.90 27.06
CA GLN A 9 9.39 9.63 26.41
C GLN A 9 9.73 9.82 24.92
N SER A 10 8.93 10.59 24.19
CA SER A 10 9.17 10.86 22.77
C SER A 10 10.52 11.54 22.57
N ARG A 11 10.82 12.53 23.40
CA ARG A 11 12.07 13.26 23.31
C ARG A 11 13.29 12.40 23.63
N ILE A 12 13.19 11.48 24.60
CA ILE A 12 14.24 10.49 24.89
C ILE A 12 14.50 9.60 23.67
N ILE A 13 13.44 9.18 22.98
CA ILE A 13 13.56 8.35 21.77
C ILE A 13 14.19 9.14 20.62
N GLU A 14 13.75 10.36 20.38
CA GLU A 14 14.17 11.19 19.24
C GLU A 14 15.57 11.75 19.40
N GLU A 15 15.88 12.35 20.57
CA GLU A 15 17.16 13.03 20.81
C GLU A 15 18.29 12.08 21.23
N TYR A 16 17.98 11.05 22.01
CA TYR A 16 18.99 10.12 22.56
C TYR A 16 18.98 8.74 21.91
N GLY A 17 18.03 8.48 21.00
CA GLY A 17 17.96 7.24 20.24
C GLY A 17 17.52 6.01 21.04
N TRP A 18 16.93 6.18 22.23
CA TRP A 18 16.48 5.08 23.05
C TRP A 18 15.29 4.35 22.43
N THR A 19 15.11 3.10 22.81
CA THR A 19 13.86 2.36 22.53
C THR A 19 12.97 2.35 23.77
N LYS A 20 11.65 2.15 23.57
CA LYS A 20 10.71 2.00 24.69
C LYS A 20 11.15 0.91 25.67
N SER A 21 11.74 -0.17 25.18
CA SER A 21 12.26 -1.26 26.00
C SER A 21 13.46 -0.83 26.84
N LEU A 22 14.37 -0.01 26.31
CA LEU A 22 15.50 0.52 27.08
C LEU A 22 15.03 1.50 28.16
N ILE A 23 14.06 2.37 27.83
CA ILE A 23 13.44 3.27 28.81
C ILE A 23 12.84 2.48 29.98
N SER A 24 12.04 1.48 29.68
CA SER A 24 11.40 0.64 30.70
C SER A 24 12.40 -0.18 31.55
N LYS A 25 13.55 -0.51 30.97
CA LYS A 25 14.56 -1.33 31.67
C LYS A 25 15.51 -0.52 32.56
N PHE A 26 15.88 0.68 32.11
CA PHE A 26 17.01 1.43 32.72
C PHE A 26 16.58 2.71 33.44
N LEU A 27 15.38 3.25 33.16
CA LEU A 27 14.91 4.43 33.88
C LEU A 27 13.94 4.05 35.00
N PRO A 28 13.90 4.85 36.07
CA PRO A 28 12.92 4.69 37.15
C PRO A 28 11.49 4.95 36.62
N ASP A 29 10.50 4.73 37.49
CA ASP A 29 9.12 5.07 37.15
C ASP A 29 8.97 6.54 36.75
N PRO A 30 8.19 6.83 35.72
CA PRO A 30 8.03 8.19 35.19
C PRO A 30 7.21 9.07 36.14
N VAL A 31 7.53 10.36 36.19
CA VAL A 31 6.60 11.35 36.70
C VAL A 31 5.47 11.55 35.71
N LEU A 32 4.25 11.35 36.16
CA LEU A 32 3.05 11.51 35.32
C LEU A 32 2.53 12.95 35.39
N LYS A 33 2.39 13.61 34.24
CA LYS A 33 1.83 14.95 34.13
C LYS A 33 0.66 14.96 33.14
N ALA A 34 -0.43 15.66 33.49
CA ALA A 34 -1.58 15.80 32.60
C ALA A 34 -1.16 16.40 31.26
N ASN A 35 -1.75 15.89 30.14
CA ASN A 35 -1.45 16.43 28.82
C ASN A 35 -2.06 17.83 28.67
N PRO A 36 -1.26 18.88 28.43
CA PRO A 36 -1.76 20.25 28.36
C PRO A 36 -2.64 20.51 27.13
N HIS A 37 -2.48 19.70 26.07
CA HIS A 37 -3.21 19.90 24.81
C HIS A 37 -4.48 19.06 24.71
N TYR A 38 -4.56 17.92 25.40
CA TYR A 38 -5.68 16.98 25.29
C TYR A 38 -6.11 16.46 26.67
N ARG A 39 -7.21 17.01 27.18
CA ARG A 39 -7.75 16.72 28.54
C ARG A 39 -8.10 15.25 28.77
N LYS A 40 -8.46 14.50 27.69
CA LYS A 40 -8.84 13.09 27.73
C LYS A 40 -7.70 12.13 27.32
N ALA A 41 -6.53 12.66 26.97
CA ALA A 41 -5.38 11.83 26.59
C ALA A 41 -4.69 11.23 27.82
N ALA A 42 -3.97 10.14 27.61
CA ALA A 42 -3.13 9.55 28.62
C ALA A 42 -2.09 10.58 29.14
N PRO A 43 -1.77 10.58 30.45
CA PRO A 43 -0.79 11.49 31.01
C PRO A 43 0.58 11.31 30.35
N MET A 44 1.29 12.43 30.21
CA MET A 44 2.68 12.42 29.71
C MET A 44 3.59 11.77 30.75
N ARG A 45 4.49 10.92 30.26
CA ARG A 45 5.55 10.31 31.05
C ARG A 45 6.80 11.15 30.95
N LEU A 46 7.33 11.59 32.08
CA LEU A 46 8.47 12.50 32.18
C LEU A 46 9.56 11.88 33.03
N TRP A 47 10.79 12.13 32.64
CA TRP A 47 11.99 11.77 33.39
C TRP A 47 12.91 13.00 33.52
N ASP A 48 13.73 12.99 34.52
CA ASP A 48 14.81 13.97 34.69
C ASP A 48 15.89 13.73 33.62
N GLU A 49 16.27 14.78 32.91
CA GLU A 49 17.24 14.70 31.81
C GLU A 49 18.62 14.28 32.30
N ASP A 50 19.04 14.72 33.51
CA ASP A 50 20.34 14.36 34.08
C ASP A 50 20.40 12.88 34.46
N THR A 51 19.29 12.32 34.95
CA THR A 51 19.15 10.88 35.19
C THR A 51 19.31 10.09 33.90
N VAL A 52 18.68 10.53 32.79
CA VAL A 52 18.85 9.90 31.48
C VAL A 52 20.31 9.92 31.02
N LYS A 53 20.98 11.07 31.16
CA LYS A 53 22.39 11.20 30.79
C LYS A 53 23.30 10.33 31.66
N GLN A 54 23.06 10.24 32.97
CA GLN A 54 23.81 9.38 33.87
C GLN A 54 23.69 7.90 33.48
N VAL A 55 22.48 7.43 33.18
CA VAL A 55 22.28 6.05 32.75
C VAL A 55 23.03 5.75 31.44
N MET A 56 23.10 6.71 30.52
CA MET A 56 23.83 6.54 29.26
C MET A 56 25.32 6.31 29.43
N THR A 57 25.91 6.71 30.56
CA THR A 57 27.35 6.48 30.85
C THR A 57 27.63 5.09 31.41
N THR A 58 26.62 4.33 31.81
CA THR A 58 26.79 2.98 32.36
C THR A 58 27.12 1.95 31.28
N SER A 59 28.06 1.05 31.61
CA SER A 59 28.47 -0.03 30.68
C SER A 59 27.29 -0.94 30.30
N GLU A 60 26.41 -1.26 31.26
CA GLU A 60 25.23 -2.09 31.03
C GLU A 60 24.28 -1.47 30.02
N PHE A 61 24.06 -0.15 30.09
CA PHE A 61 23.23 0.56 29.10
C PHE A 61 23.90 0.58 27.73
N GLN A 62 25.19 0.87 27.66
CA GLN A 62 25.94 0.89 26.40
C GLN A 62 25.89 -0.44 25.68
N ASP A 63 26.06 -1.56 26.38
CA ASP A 63 25.93 -2.92 25.82
C ASP A 63 24.52 -3.19 25.32
N ALA A 64 23.51 -2.75 26.08
CA ALA A 64 22.11 -2.93 25.68
C ALA A 64 21.75 -2.08 24.45
N MET A 65 22.26 -0.85 24.37
CA MET A 65 22.11 0.06 23.25
C MET A 65 22.78 -0.48 21.99
N GLU A 66 24.00 -1.01 22.11
CA GLU A 66 24.70 -1.64 20.99
C GLU A 66 23.89 -2.83 20.42
N LYS A 67 23.39 -3.70 21.31
CA LYS A 67 22.51 -4.82 20.91
C LYS A 67 21.23 -4.33 20.23
N ALA A 68 20.60 -3.26 20.74
CA ALA A 68 19.41 -2.66 20.12
C ALA A 68 19.71 -2.09 18.73
N ASN A 69 20.83 -1.40 18.58
CA ASN A 69 21.28 -0.83 17.30
C ASN A 69 21.62 -1.93 16.27
N LYS A 70 22.29 -3.01 16.69
CA LYS A 70 22.54 -4.18 15.82
C LYS A 70 21.23 -4.79 15.30
N ARG A 71 20.23 -4.96 16.20
CA ARG A 71 18.90 -5.48 15.81
C ARG A 71 18.18 -4.52 14.84
N LYS A 72 18.20 -3.21 15.12
CA LYS A 72 17.61 -2.20 14.24
C LYS A 72 18.23 -2.22 12.84
N LYS A 73 19.57 -2.27 12.78
CA LYS A 73 20.31 -2.35 11.50
C LYS A 73 20.01 -3.64 10.72
N SER A 74 19.93 -4.78 11.43
CA SER A 74 19.57 -6.06 10.80
C SER A 74 18.13 -6.05 10.28
N ALA A 75 17.18 -5.50 11.06
CA ALA A 75 15.79 -5.36 10.62
C ALA A 75 15.65 -4.44 9.41
N SER A 76 16.34 -3.29 9.40
CA SER A 76 16.37 -2.38 8.25
C SER A 76 16.90 -3.08 6.99
N LYS A 77 18.02 -3.79 7.10
CA LYS A 77 18.60 -4.55 5.98
C LYS A 77 17.65 -5.65 5.48
N ALA A 78 16.93 -6.32 6.38
CA ALA A 78 15.94 -7.32 5.98
C ALA A 78 14.75 -6.71 5.21
N VAL A 79 14.31 -5.51 5.57
CA VAL A 79 13.27 -4.77 4.84
C VAL A 79 13.79 -4.36 3.46
N GLU A 80 14.98 -3.79 3.37
CA GLU A 80 15.61 -3.43 2.10
C GLU A 80 15.75 -4.63 1.15
N THR A 81 16.18 -5.78 1.66
CA THR A 81 16.25 -7.01 0.88
C THR A 81 14.87 -7.44 0.36
N LYS A 82 13.81 -7.30 1.18
CA LYS A 82 12.44 -7.62 0.74
C LYS A 82 11.97 -6.69 -0.38
N TYR A 83 12.26 -5.38 -0.29
CA TYR A 83 11.98 -4.43 -1.36
C TYR A 83 12.72 -4.78 -2.64
N SER A 84 14.01 -5.06 -2.56
CA SER A 84 14.81 -5.45 -3.74
C SER A 84 14.26 -6.71 -4.41
N ASN A 85 13.88 -7.73 -3.61
CA ASN A 85 13.27 -8.95 -4.13
C ASN A 85 11.90 -8.69 -4.77
N MET A 86 11.10 -7.79 -4.20
CA MET A 86 9.81 -7.39 -4.78
C MET A 86 10.02 -6.73 -6.14
N ASN A 87 10.89 -5.72 -6.22
CA ASN A 87 11.19 -5.02 -7.47
C ASN A 87 11.70 -5.99 -8.55
N HIS A 88 12.57 -6.92 -8.18
CA HIS A 88 13.04 -7.96 -9.11
C HIS A 88 11.89 -8.85 -9.60
N SER A 89 10.98 -9.27 -8.71
CA SER A 89 9.82 -10.07 -9.08
C SER A 89 8.86 -9.31 -10.01
N VAL A 90 8.66 -8.02 -9.76
CA VAL A 90 7.86 -7.12 -10.61
C VAL A 90 8.47 -7.02 -12.00
N GLN A 91 9.78 -6.78 -12.12
CA GLN A 91 10.45 -6.70 -13.42
C GLN A 91 10.35 -8.02 -14.19
N LEU A 92 10.60 -9.14 -13.55
CA LEU A 92 10.43 -10.46 -14.19
C LEU A 92 9.01 -10.67 -14.70
N PHE A 93 8.00 -10.24 -13.94
CA PHE A 93 6.61 -10.32 -14.39
C PHE A 93 6.37 -9.42 -15.58
N ILE A 94 6.78 -8.14 -15.52
CA ILE A 94 6.64 -7.17 -16.61
C ILE A 94 7.28 -7.69 -17.91
N ASP A 95 8.48 -8.23 -17.83
CA ASP A 95 9.20 -8.78 -18.97
C ASP A 95 8.50 -10.03 -19.55
N SER A 96 7.79 -10.78 -18.71
CA SER A 96 7.04 -11.98 -19.11
C SER A 96 5.66 -11.69 -19.70
N ILE A 97 5.16 -10.45 -19.62
CA ILE A 97 3.81 -10.11 -20.08
C ILE A 97 3.65 -10.44 -21.57
N THR A 98 2.79 -11.39 -21.85
CA THR A 98 2.33 -11.73 -23.20
C THR A 98 0.83 -11.58 -23.27
N ILE A 99 0.33 -11.03 -24.39
CA ILE A 99 -1.10 -10.85 -24.62
C ILE A 99 -1.50 -11.75 -25.79
N LYS A 100 -2.47 -12.62 -25.54
CA LYS A 100 -3.05 -13.40 -26.64
C LYS A 100 -3.82 -12.46 -27.58
N VAL A 101 -3.37 -12.38 -28.83
CA VAL A 101 -4.00 -11.53 -29.84
C VAL A 101 -5.31 -12.17 -30.31
N LEU A 102 -6.40 -11.40 -30.20
CA LEU A 102 -7.72 -11.72 -30.70
C LEU A 102 -8.17 -10.65 -31.70
N SER A 103 -9.11 -10.95 -32.56
CA SER A 103 -9.72 -9.94 -33.43
C SER A 103 -10.57 -8.94 -32.63
N ASP A 104 -10.79 -7.74 -33.17
CA ASP A 104 -11.64 -6.71 -32.56
C ASP A 104 -13.05 -7.21 -32.26
N GLU A 105 -13.62 -8.01 -33.16
CA GLU A 105 -14.96 -8.58 -33.00
C GLU A 105 -15.02 -9.61 -31.87
N GLU A 106 -13.99 -10.46 -31.76
CA GLU A 106 -13.87 -11.43 -30.64
C GLU A 106 -13.71 -10.73 -29.32
N LEU A 107 -12.84 -9.70 -29.25
CA LEU A 107 -12.64 -8.91 -28.03
C LEU A 107 -13.93 -8.24 -27.58
N LYS A 108 -14.64 -7.57 -28.52
CA LYS A 108 -15.91 -6.91 -28.23
C LYS A 108 -16.95 -7.90 -27.72
N THR A 109 -17.12 -9.03 -28.43
CA THR A 109 -18.06 -10.07 -28.04
C THR A 109 -17.76 -10.64 -26.64
N LYS A 110 -16.51 -10.95 -26.38
CA LYS A 110 -16.08 -11.52 -25.09
C LYS A 110 -16.21 -10.52 -23.96
N ALA A 111 -15.83 -9.25 -24.17
CA ALA A 111 -15.95 -8.19 -23.19
C ALA A 111 -17.40 -7.88 -22.83
N LEU A 112 -18.29 -7.80 -23.83
CA LEU A 112 -19.71 -7.59 -23.60
C LEU A 112 -20.34 -8.76 -22.84
N LYS A 113 -20.00 -9.99 -23.22
CA LYS A 113 -20.49 -11.20 -22.55
C LYS A 113 -20.03 -11.22 -21.07
N ALA A 114 -18.75 -11.02 -20.81
CA ALA A 114 -18.20 -10.98 -19.46
C ALA A 114 -18.85 -9.87 -18.61
N LYS A 115 -19.11 -8.69 -19.21
CA LYS A 115 -19.78 -7.59 -18.51
C LYS A 115 -21.25 -7.89 -18.24
N GLN A 116 -21.95 -8.54 -19.15
CA GLN A 116 -23.34 -8.97 -18.95
C GLN A 116 -23.45 -10.00 -17.84
N GLU A 117 -22.55 -11.00 -17.80
CA GLU A 117 -22.47 -11.99 -16.73
C GLU A 117 -22.21 -11.32 -15.37
N TRP A 118 -21.32 -10.33 -15.35
CA TRP A 118 -21.06 -9.54 -14.13
C TRP A 118 -22.33 -8.81 -13.65
N TYR A 119 -23.10 -8.19 -14.54
CA TYR A 119 -24.35 -7.52 -14.19
C TYR A 119 -25.41 -8.51 -13.65
N GLN A 120 -25.45 -9.74 -14.17
CA GLN A 120 -26.36 -10.77 -13.68
C GLN A 120 -26.03 -11.20 -12.24
N CYS A 121 -24.71 -11.26 -11.91
CA CYS A 121 -24.25 -11.59 -10.56
C CYS A 121 -24.31 -10.40 -9.59
N HIS A 122 -24.39 -9.16 -10.10
CA HIS A 122 -24.39 -7.94 -9.29
C HIS A 122 -25.56 -7.03 -9.73
N PRO A 123 -26.80 -7.41 -9.43
CA PRO A 123 -27.95 -6.59 -9.75
C PRO A 123 -27.87 -5.24 -9.02
N CYS A 124 -28.22 -4.18 -9.73
CA CYS A 124 -28.19 -2.83 -9.17
C CYS A 124 -29.46 -2.55 -8.39
N SER A 125 -29.35 -1.98 -7.20
CA SER A 125 -30.45 -1.23 -6.57
C SER A 125 -30.58 0.14 -7.27
N LEU A 126 -31.78 0.54 -7.65
CA LEU A 126 -32.05 1.92 -8.05
C LEU A 126 -32.15 2.76 -6.75
N ASN A 127 -31.30 3.80 -6.64
CA ASN A 127 -31.28 4.77 -5.51
C ASN A 127 -30.93 4.22 -4.10
N GLY A 128 -30.27 3.06 -4.00
CA GLY A 128 -29.88 2.51 -2.70
C GLY A 128 -31.01 1.84 -1.91
N ASP A 129 -32.23 1.88 -2.41
CA ASP A 129 -33.38 1.13 -1.85
C ASP A 129 -33.41 -0.27 -2.44
N TRP A 130 -33.64 -1.29 -1.61
CA TRP A 130 -33.91 -2.65 -2.06
C TRP A 130 -35.27 -2.66 -2.76
N ILE A 131 -35.24 -2.83 -4.08
CA ILE A 131 -36.47 -2.99 -4.87
C ILE A 131 -36.76 -4.47 -4.95
N ASP A 132 -38.03 -4.84 -4.88
CA ASP A 132 -38.49 -6.23 -4.95
C ASP A 132 -38.09 -6.94 -6.25
N GLU A 133 -37.73 -6.18 -7.32
CA GLU A 133 -37.15 -6.72 -8.55
C GLU A 133 -35.81 -6.03 -8.85
N PRO A 134 -34.65 -6.73 -8.72
CA PRO A 134 -33.33 -6.20 -9.02
C PRO A 134 -33.22 -5.87 -10.53
N TYR A 135 -32.88 -4.62 -10.84
CA TYR A 135 -32.64 -4.20 -12.23
C TYR A 135 -31.31 -4.73 -12.75
N ILE A 136 -31.35 -5.56 -13.80
CA ILE A 136 -30.15 -6.06 -14.48
C ILE A 136 -29.85 -5.13 -15.67
N LYS A 137 -28.71 -4.43 -15.61
CA LYS A 137 -28.24 -3.59 -16.72
C LYS A 137 -27.93 -4.44 -17.95
N ASN A 138 -28.21 -3.88 -19.14
CA ASN A 138 -27.88 -4.52 -20.41
C ASN A 138 -26.55 -3.96 -20.94
N ALA A 139 -25.51 -4.80 -20.99
CA ALA A 139 -24.19 -4.41 -21.49
C ALA A 139 -24.20 -4.09 -23.01
N TYR A 140 -25.12 -4.65 -23.77
CA TYR A 140 -25.19 -4.49 -25.23
C TYR A 140 -25.76 -3.14 -25.68
N THR A 141 -26.26 -2.31 -24.74
CA THR A 141 -26.77 -0.95 -25.01
C THR A 141 -25.75 0.14 -24.70
N ALA A 142 -24.53 -0.22 -24.31
CA ALA A 142 -23.48 0.73 -23.97
C ALA A 142 -22.95 1.48 -25.21
N ASN A 143 -22.48 2.72 -24.99
CA ASN A 143 -21.79 3.49 -26.00
C ASN A 143 -20.36 2.95 -26.25
N GLU A 144 -19.74 3.37 -27.35
CA GLU A 144 -18.44 2.87 -27.80
C GLU A 144 -17.34 3.13 -26.78
N GLU A 145 -17.29 4.29 -26.15
CA GLU A 145 -16.30 4.62 -25.12
C GLU A 145 -16.37 3.64 -23.93
N THR A 146 -17.58 3.35 -23.48
CA THR A 146 -17.81 2.38 -22.40
C THR A 146 -17.41 0.97 -22.83
N ILE A 147 -17.70 0.58 -24.08
CA ILE A 147 -17.30 -0.72 -24.62
C ILE A 147 -15.77 -0.82 -24.68
N ASN A 148 -15.07 0.21 -25.16
CA ASN A 148 -13.60 0.23 -25.21
C ASN A 148 -12.99 0.05 -23.81
N ARG A 149 -13.55 0.71 -22.80
CA ARG A 149 -13.14 0.50 -21.39
C ARG A 149 -13.32 -0.95 -20.95
N TRP A 150 -14.43 -1.58 -21.30
CA TRP A 150 -14.67 -2.98 -20.94
C TRP A 150 -13.75 -3.93 -21.71
N ILE A 151 -13.41 -3.62 -22.96
CA ILE A 151 -12.44 -4.40 -23.74
C ILE A 151 -11.06 -4.34 -23.09
N VAL A 152 -10.57 -3.15 -22.73
CA VAL A 152 -9.26 -3.00 -22.04
C VAL A 152 -9.28 -3.75 -20.71
N ASN A 153 -10.37 -3.65 -19.94
CA ASN A 153 -10.51 -4.40 -18.69
C ASN A 153 -10.56 -5.92 -18.94
N TYR A 154 -11.27 -6.37 -19.98
CA TYR A 154 -11.31 -7.79 -20.33
C TYR A 154 -9.92 -8.33 -20.69
N ILE A 155 -9.15 -7.61 -21.51
CA ILE A 155 -7.77 -7.99 -21.86
C ILE A 155 -6.93 -8.11 -20.58
N ARG A 156 -6.95 -7.09 -19.73
CA ARG A 156 -6.16 -7.05 -18.51
C ARG A 156 -6.46 -8.21 -17.55
N HIS A 157 -7.73 -8.54 -17.35
CA HIS A 157 -8.13 -9.53 -16.34
C HIS A 157 -8.24 -10.96 -16.90
N ASN A 158 -8.40 -11.14 -18.23
CA ASN A 158 -8.65 -12.47 -18.80
C ASN A 158 -7.58 -12.94 -19.79
N LEU A 159 -6.80 -12.03 -20.38
CA LEU A 159 -5.78 -12.39 -21.36
C LEU A 159 -4.34 -12.19 -20.85
N VAL A 160 -4.20 -11.67 -19.64
CA VAL A 160 -2.92 -11.50 -18.93
C VAL A 160 -3.06 -12.14 -17.55
N SER A 161 -2.00 -12.79 -17.04
CA SER A 161 -1.97 -13.36 -15.67
C SER A 161 -1.80 -12.28 -14.58
N TYR A 162 -2.42 -11.12 -14.79
CA TYR A 162 -2.29 -9.91 -14.00
C TYR A 162 -2.81 -10.07 -12.57
N ASP A 163 -4.05 -10.53 -12.42
CA ASP A 163 -4.70 -10.65 -11.12
C ASP A 163 -4.01 -11.71 -10.23
N ASN A 164 -3.55 -12.80 -10.86
CA ASN A 164 -2.80 -13.85 -10.16
C ASN A 164 -1.49 -13.32 -9.59
N PHE A 165 -0.77 -12.51 -10.37
CA PHE A 165 0.48 -11.89 -9.90
C PHE A 165 0.21 -10.91 -8.76
N LEU A 166 -0.76 -9.99 -8.90
CA LEU A 166 -1.12 -9.04 -7.86
C LEU A 166 -1.55 -9.76 -6.56
N GLY A 167 -2.39 -10.80 -6.66
CA GLY A 167 -2.75 -11.62 -5.51
C GLY A 167 -1.55 -12.30 -4.85
N SER A 168 -0.52 -12.66 -5.63
CA SER A 168 0.70 -13.29 -5.09
C SER A 168 1.58 -12.34 -4.28
N ILE A 169 1.54 -11.03 -4.56
CA ILE A 169 2.33 -10.01 -3.87
C ILE A 169 1.56 -9.26 -2.78
N ASP A 170 0.27 -9.50 -2.65
CA ASP A 170 -0.58 -8.81 -1.68
C ASP A 170 -0.06 -8.94 -0.25
N GLY A 171 -0.11 -7.84 0.50
CA GLY A 171 0.36 -7.76 1.89
C GLY A 171 1.87 -7.89 2.09
N LYS A 172 2.67 -8.04 1.01
CA LYS A 172 4.13 -8.10 1.11
C LYS A 172 4.76 -6.69 1.13
N VAL A 173 5.97 -6.61 1.67
CA VAL A 173 6.76 -5.37 1.66
C VAL A 173 7.04 -4.94 0.23
N GLY A 174 6.71 -3.69 -0.13
CA GLY A 174 6.85 -3.15 -1.48
C GLY A 174 5.66 -3.39 -2.39
N SER A 175 4.58 -4.03 -1.91
CA SER A 175 3.39 -4.26 -2.75
C SER A 175 2.66 -2.98 -3.11
N VAL A 176 2.65 -1.98 -2.22
CA VAL A 176 1.96 -0.70 -2.45
C VAL A 176 2.52 0.01 -3.67
N GLU A 177 3.84 0.03 -3.81
CA GLU A 177 4.55 0.61 -4.95
C GLU A 177 4.47 -0.28 -6.20
N ALA A 178 4.48 -1.60 -6.02
CA ALA A 178 4.43 -2.57 -7.10
C ALA A 178 3.08 -2.61 -7.85
N TYR A 179 1.96 -2.38 -7.14
CA TYR A 179 0.62 -2.42 -7.74
C TYR A 179 0.45 -1.42 -8.90
N PRO A 180 0.72 -0.11 -8.72
CA PRO A 180 0.61 0.84 -9.83
C PRO A 180 1.60 0.52 -10.97
N GLU A 181 2.85 0.17 -10.67
CA GLU A 181 3.87 -0.15 -11.67
C GLU A 181 3.45 -1.30 -12.59
N VAL A 182 3.00 -2.41 -12.02
CA VAL A 182 2.49 -3.56 -12.79
C VAL A 182 1.27 -3.19 -13.62
N LYS A 183 0.36 -2.41 -13.06
CA LYS A 183 -0.86 -1.98 -13.74
C LYS A 183 -0.58 -1.10 -14.96
N ILE A 184 0.35 -0.17 -14.81
CA ILE A 184 0.80 0.70 -15.91
C ILE A 184 1.46 -0.14 -17.00
N ALA A 185 2.41 -1.00 -16.65
CA ALA A 185 3.10 -1.86 -17.63
C ALA A 185 2.16 -2.75 -18.43
N VAL A 186 1.13 -3.31 -17.78
CA VAL A 186 0.09 -4.09 -18.47
C VAL A 186 -0.70 -3.21 -19.44
N LEU A 187 -1.11 -2.00 -19.05
CA LEU A 187 -1.85 -1.07 -19.90
C LEU A 187 -1.03 -0.59 -21.10
N GLU A 188 0.25 -0.29 -20.89
CA GLU A 188 1.19 0.05 -21.97
C GLU A 188 1.35 -1.11 -22.96
N LYS A 189 1.47 -2.34 -22.45
CA LYS A 189 1.55 -3.52 -23.30
C LYS A 189 0.27 -3.74 -24.11
N ILE A 190 -0.91 -3.46 -23.52
CA ILE A 190 -2.20 -3.51 -24.22
C ILE A 190 -2.24 -2.43 -25.32
N ALA A 191 -1.85 -1.18 -25.02
CA ALA A 191 -1.81 -0.09 -25.97
C ALA A 191 -0.91 -0.40 -27.18
N ASN A 192 0.24 -1.03 -26.94
CA ASN A 192 1.18 -1.44 -27.98
C ASN A 192 0.64 -2.61 -28.83
N THR A 193 -0.08 -3.56 -28.20
CA THR A 193 -0.65 -4.72 -28.90
C THR A 193 -1.91 -4.36 -29.68
N TYR A 194 -2.70 -3.43 -29.16
CA TYR A 194 -3.97 -2.97 -29.71
C TYR A 194 -4.02 -1.44 -29.79
N PRO A 195 -3.38 -0.82 -30.81
CA PRO A 195 -3.31 0.65 -30.92
C PRO A 195 -4.66 1.34 -30.94
N LYS A 196 -5.72 0.65 -31.37
CA LYS A 196 -7.10 1.15 -31.35
C LYS A 196 -7.60 1.54 -29.96
N TYR A 197 -7.11 0.89 -28.91
CA TYR A 197 -7.52 1.12 -27.53
C TYR A 197 -6.51 1.95 -26.73
N LYS A 198 -5.53 2.57 -27.41
CA LYS A 198 -4.45 3.34 -26.79
C LYS A 198 -4.99 4.47 -25.91
N ASP A 199 -5.93 5.27 -26.41
CA ASP A 199 -6.48 6.41 -25.67
C ASP A 199 -7.16 5.96 -24.35
N GLU A 200 -7.85 4.83 -24.39
CA GLU A 200 -8.45 4.26 -23.17
C GLU A 200 -7.40 3.73 -22.20
N CYS A 201 -6.31 3.14 -22.70
CA CYS A 201 -5.19 2.71 -21.84
C CYS A 201 -4.52 3.91 -21.17
N GLU A 202 -4.24 4.98 -21.92
CA GLU A 202 -3.66 6.23 -21.39
C GLU A 202 -4.59 6.87 -20.35
N ARG A 203 -5.89 6.88 -20.61
CA ARG A 203 -6.88 7.34 -19.63
C ARG A 203 -6.83 6.53 -18.34
N GLN A 204 -6.71 5.20 -18.41
CA GLN A 204 -6.62 4.35 -17.24
C GLN A 204 -5.28 4.53 -16.49
N ILE A 205 -4.17 4.74 -17.20
CA ILE A 205 -2.86 5.05 -16.62
C ILE A 205 -2.95 6.34 -15.81
N PHE A 206 -3.50 7.41 -16.37
CA PHE A 206 -3.68 8.68 -15.67
C PHE A 206 -4.41 8.50 -14.31
N PHE A 207 -5.46 7.66 -14.26
CA PHE A 207 -6.16 7.39 -12.99
C PHE A 207 -5.35 6.52 -12.01
N VAL A 208 -4.42 5.71 -12.50
CA VAL A 208 -3.50 4.95 -11.60
C VAL A 208 -2.55 5.91 -10.92
N ASP A 209 -1.89 6.80 -11.67
CA ASP A 209 -0.96 7.80 -11.14
C ASP A 209 -1.65 8.74 -10.14
N PHE A 210 -2.83 9.26 -10.50
CA PHE A 210 -3.60 10.15 -9.62
C PHE A 210 -3.99 9.51 -8.28
N ASN A 211 -4.22 8.19 -8.24
CA ASN A 211 -4.56 7.47 -7.00
C ASN A 211 -3.32 7.01 -6.23
N ALA A 212 -2.16 6.94 -6.86
CA ALA A 212 -0.91 6.58 -6.19
C ALA A 212 -0.35 7.74 -5.34
N ASP A 213 -0.69 8.98 -5.69
CA ASP A 213 -0.26 10.21 -5.00
C ASP A 213 -1.14 10.59 -3.78
N ARG A 214 -2.14 9.77 -3.42
CA ARG A 214 -3.05 9.96 -2.29
C ARG A 214 -2.81 8.94 -1.19
#